data_ab8239045c30ee1acb11265e814728fe
#
_entry.id   ab8239045c30ee1acb11265e814728fe
#
_cell.length_a   1.000
_cell.length_b   1.000
_cell.length_c   1.000
_cell.angle_alpha   90.00
_cell.angle_beta   90.00
_cell.angle_gamma   90.00
#
_symmetry.space_group_name_H-M   'P 1'
#
loop_
_entity.id
_entity.type
_entity.pdbx_description
1 polymer ?
#
loop_
_entity_poly.entity_id
_entity_poly.type
_entity_poly.pdbx_seq_one_letter_code
_entity_poly.pdbx_strand_id
1 'polypeptide(L)'
;EALRTTQTEDAPPGLLRGLADDRPAAAIRQMHAHLARPWTVAQLARVAGLSRSAFFERFARTVGVPPMEYLLAWRMAVARDLLRGRDRGISEVAERVGYGSASTFSTAFRKHVGEPPGRYARTH
;
A
#
# COMPACT_ATOMS: atom_id res chain seq x y z
N GLU A 1 11.58 -11.17 -5.87
CA GLU A 1 10.20 -10.73 -5.74
C GLU A 1 10.14 -9.24 -5.44
N ALA A 2 9.34 -8.51 -6.22
CA ALA A 2 9.19 -7.08 -6.02
C ALA A 2 8.72 -6.74 -4.60
N LEU A 3 7.79 -7.52 -4.07
CA LEU A 3 7.25 -7.27 -2.75
C LEU A 3 8.30 -7.45 -1.65
N ARG A 4 9.19 -8.40 -1.83
CA ARG A 4 10.26 -8.62 -0.84
C ARG A 4 11.23 -7.46 -0.82
N THR A 5 11.62 -6.97 -2.00
CA THR A 5 12.50 -5.82 -2.10
C THR A 5 11.86 -4.58 -1.47
N THR A 6 10.57 -4.38 -1.76
CA THR A 6 9.81 -3.26 -1.22
C THR A 6 9.78 -3.31 0.31
N GLN A 7 9.57 -4.50 0.87
CA GLN A 7 9.55 -4.66 2.32
C GLN A 7 10.86 -4.25 2.96
N THR A 8 11.98 -4.53 2.28
CA THR A 8 13.29 -4.22 2.81
C THR A 8 13.60 -2.72 2.78
N GLU A 9 13.22 -2.05 1.69
CA GLU A 9 13.66 -0.67 1.45
C GLU A 9 12.58 0.36 1.74
N ASP A 10 11.35 0.11 1.28
CA ASP A 10 10.30 1.12 1.27
C ASP A 10 9.09 0.76 2.13
N ALA A 11 9.16 -0.32 2.88
CA ALA A 11 8.02 -0.77 3.68
C ALA A 11 7.56 0.33 4.63
N PRO A 12 6.25 0.55 4.77
CA PRO A 12 5.75 1.55 5.71
C PRO A 12 6.14 1.23 7.14
N PRO A 13 6.34 2.26 7.96
CA PRO A 13 6.59 2.05 9.39
C PRO A 13 5.42 1.30 10.04
N GLY A 14 5.72 0.50 11.04
CA GLY A 14 4.70 -0.23 11.76
C GLY A 14 4.34 -1.58 11.18
N LEU A 15 4.90 -1.96 10.02
CA LEU A 15 4.59 -3.25 9.42
C LEU A 15 4.90 -4.41 10.35
N LEU A 16 6.08 -4.41 10.97
CA LEU A 16 6.46 -5.51 11.86
C LEU A 16 5.54 -5.59 13.07
N ARG A 17 5.16 -4.46 13.65
CA ARG A 17 4.23 -4.45 14.77
C ARG A 17 2.87 -4.99 14.36
N GLY A 18 2.41 -4.59 13.17
CA GLY A 18 1.12 -5.05 12.66
C GLY A 18 1.11 -6.55 12.42
N LEU A 19 2.22 -7.10 11.92
CA LEU A 19 2.30 -8.54 11.66
C LEU A 19 2.39 -9.35 12.95
N ALA A 20 2.77 -8.73 14.06
CA ALA A 20 2.84 -9.41 15.35
C ALA A 20 1.47 -9.54 16.01
N ASP A 21 0.45 -8.84 15.54
CA ASP A 21 -0.92 -8.90 16.05
C ASP A 21 -1.80 -9.58 15.01
N ASP A 22 -2.38 -10.75 15.35
CA ASP A 22 -3.10 -11.60 14.42
C ASP A 22 -4.18 -10.88 13.61
N ARG A 23 -4.91 -9.97 14.23
CA ARG A 23 -6.03 -9.31 13.56
C ARG A 23 -5.58 -8.30 12.51
N PRO A 24 -4.72 -7.33 12.86
CA PRO A 24 -4.13 -6.47 11.83
C PRO A 24 -3.34 -7.27 10.80
N ALA A 25 -2.65 -8.34 11.22
CA ALA A 25 -1.85 -9.14 10.30
C ALA A 25 -2.69 -9.76 9.20
N ALA A 26 -3.89 -10.26 9.53
CA ALA A 26 -4.78 -10.83 8.53
C ALA A 26 -5.14 -9.81 7.47
N ALA A 27 -5.46 -8.58 7.88
CA ALA A 27 -5.80 -7.51 6.96
C ALA A 27 -4.59 -7.12 6.11
N ILE A 28 -3.43 -6.98 6.72
CA ILE A 28 -2.20 -6.62 6.00
C ILE A 28 -1.88 -7.65 4.92
N ARG A 29 -1.98 -8.93 5.26
CA ARG A 29 -1.70 -9.98 4.28
C ARG A 29 -2.65 -9.92 3.09
N GLN A 30 -3.93 -9.61 3.33
CA GLN A 30 -4.89 -9.47 2.24
C GLN A 30 -4.62 -8.23 1.40
N MET A 31 -4.25 -7.12 2.01
CA MET A 31 -3.85 -5.93 1.28
C MET A 31 -2.67 -6.22 0.35
N HIS A 32 -1.67 -6.93 0.86
CA HIS A 32 -0.48 -7.25 0.07
C HIS A 32 -0.78 -8.25 -1.04
N ALA A 33 -1.60 -9.26 -0.75
CA ALA A 33 -1.91 -10.30 -1.74
C ALA A 33 -2.83 -9.79 -2.85
N HIS A 34 -3.67 -8.81 -2.56
CA HIS A 34 -4.67 -8.30 -3.50
C HIS A 34 -4.63 -6.78 -3.54
N LEU A 35 -3.47 -6.25 -3.86
CA LEU A 35 -3.20 -4.82 -3.73
C LEU A 35 -4.11 -3.96 -4.60
N ALA A 36 -4.46 -4.43 -5.80
CA ALA A 36 -5.28 -3.66 -6.73
C ALA A 36 -6.76 -3.63 -6.37
N ARG A 37 -7.18 -4.44 -5.41
CA ARG A 37 -8.59 -4.49 -5.03
C ARG A 37 -9.01 -3.19 -4.34
N PRO A 38 -10.21 -2.67 -4.63
CA PRO A 38 -10.68 -1.43 -3.99
C PRO A 38 -11.16 -1.69 -2.55
N TRP A 39 -10.22 -1.92 -1.66
CA TRP A 39 -10.50 -2.24 -0.27
C TRP A 39 -11.22 -1.13 0.46
N THR A 40 -12.16 -1.50 1.33
CA THR A 40 -12.78 -0.58 2.28
C THR A 40 -12.43 -1.02 3.70
N VAL A 41 -12.58 -0.11 4.65
CA VAL A 41 -12.37 -0.45 6.06
C VAL A 41 -13.30 -1.58 6.49
N ALA A 42 -14.55 -1.56 6.01
CA ALA A 42 -15.51 -2.60 6.35
C ALA A 42 -15.07 -3.98 5.88
N GLN A 43 -14.53 -4.06 4.65
CA GLN A 43 -14.04 -5.32 4.12
C GLN A 43 -12.85 -5.84 4.91
N LEU A 44 -11.92 -4.95 5.23
CA LEU A 44 -10.72 -5.32 5.98
C LEU A 44 -11.09 -5.74 7.41
N ALA A 45 -12.05 -5.06 8.02
CA ALA A 45 -12.52 -5.44 9.35
C ALA A 45 -13.11 -6.85 9.32
N ARG A 46 -13.85 -7.18 8.27
CA ARG A 46 -14.43 -8.51 8.12
C ARG A 46 -13.33 -9.56 8.01
N VAL A 47 -12.28 -9.28 7.25
CA VAL A 47 -11.12 -10.17 7.15
C VAL A 47 -10.49 -10.38 8.53
N ALA A 48 -10.39 -9.32 9.31
CA ALA A 48 -9.79 -9.39 10.64
C ALA A 48 -10.72 -10.01 11.69
N GLY A 49 -12.00 -10.22 11.33
CA GLY A 49 -12.97 -10.79 12.27
C GLY A 49 -13.39 -9.80 13.36
N LEU A 50 -13.40 -8.51 13.05
CA LEU A 50 -13.72 -7.46 14.00
C LEU A 50 -14.80 -6.54 13.43
N SER A 51 -15.48 -5.80 14.32
CA SER A 51 -16.33 -4.72 13.87
C SER A 51 -15.47 -3.63 13.23
N ARG A 52 -16.10 -2.78 12.43
CA ARG A 52 -15.37 -1.73 11.73
C ARG A 52 -14.62 -0.79 12.69
N SER A 53 -15.29 -0.34 13.74
CA SER A 53 -14.64 0.57 14.69
C SER A 53 -13.56 -0.13 15.51
N ALA A 54 -13.80 -1.37 15.93
CA ALA A 54 -12.79 -2.12 16.68
C ALA A 54 -11.55 -2.38 15.82
N PHE A 55 -11.76 -2.73 14.56
CA PHE A 55 -10.66 -2.95 13.63
C PHE A 55 -9.86 -1.68 13.43
N PHE A 56 -10.55 -0.57 13.13
CA PHE A 56 -9.89 0.71 12.89
C PHE A 56 -9.00 1.10 14.07
N GLU A 57 -9.56 1.03 15.28
CA GLU A 57 -8.84 1.43 16.48
C GLU A 57 -7.64 0.52 16.75
N ARG A 58 -7.85 -0.79 16.67
CA ARG A 58 -6.78 -1.74 16.93
C ARG A 58 -5.67 -1.63 15.90
N PHE A 59 -6.02 -1.49 14.62
CA PHE A 59 -5.04 -1.34 13.56
C PHE A 59 -4.21 -0.07 13.78
N ALA A 60 -4.88 1.06 14.03
CA ALA A 60 -4.19 2.33 14.23
C ALA A 60 -3.27 2.29 15.44
N ARG A 61 -3.71 1.63 16.50
CA ARG A 61 -2.89 1.52 17.72
C ARG A 61 -1.68 0.63 17.48
N THR A 62 -1.86 -0.49 16.79
CA THR A 62 -0.79 -1.47 16.58
C THR A 62 0.19 -1.02 15.50
N VAL A 63 -0.33 -0.51 14.38
CA VAL A 63 0.50 -0.16 13.22
C VAL A 63 0.98 1.29 13.30
N GLY A 64 0.21 2.16 13.94
CA GLY A 64 0.58 3.55 14.11
C GLY A 64 -0.13 4.50 13.16
N VAL A 65 -0.85 3.97 12.18
CA VAL A 65 -1.65 4.78 11.24
C VAL A 65 -2.93 4.02 10.93
N PRO A 66 -3.98 4.72 10.47
CA PRO A 66 -5.23 4.05 10.09
C PRO A 66 -5.05 3.10 8.90
N PRO A 67 -5.97 2.12 8.74
CA PRO A 67 -5.81 1.09 7.71
C PRO A 67 -5.67 1.63 6.29
N MET A 68 -6.47 2.60 5.90
CA MET A 68 -6.42 3.10 4.52
C MET A 68 -5.18 3.94 4.27
N GLU A 69 -4.66 4.58 5.30
CA GLU A 69 -3.40 5.31 5.21
C GLU A 69 -2.23 4.33 5.02
N TYR A 70 -2.26 3.22 5.73
CA TYR A 70 -1.27 2.17 5.53
C TYR A 70 -1.34 1.61 4.10
N LEU A 71 -2.56 1.34 3.62
CA LEU A 71 -2.74 0.81 2.27
C LEU A 71 -2.18 1.76 1.22
N LEU A 72 -2.44 3.05 1.37
CA LEU A 72 -1.88 4.05 0.46
C LEU A 72 -0.35 4.01 0.48
N ALA A 73 0.24 3.99 1.66
CA ALA A 73 1.70 3.95 1.78
C ALA A 73 2.28 2.69 1.13
N TRP A 74 1.61 1.55 1.30
CA TRP A 74 2.07 0.30 0.70
C TRP A 74 1.95 0.35 -0.83
N ARG A 75 0.84 0.89 -1.36
CA ARG A 75 0.69 1.07 -2.80
C ARG A 75 1.81 1.91 -3.38
N MET A 76 2.18 2.98 -2.68
CA MET A 76 3.26 3.84 -3.15
C MET A 76 4.62 3.16 -3.06
N ALA A 77 4.84 2.35 -2.03
CA ALA A 77 6.07 1.60 -1.89
C ALA A 77 6.25 0.61 -3.04
N VAL A 78 5.18 -0.13 -3.37
CA VAL A 78 5.21 -1.06 -4.49
C VAL A 78 5.41 -0.32 -5.81
N ALA A 79 4.73 0.83 -5.97
CA ALA A 79 4.88 1.64 -7.17
C ALA A 79 6.33 2.09 -7.37
N ARG A 80 6.99 2.53 -6.30
CA ARG A 80 8.40 2.91 -6.39
C ARG A 80 9.26 1.76 -6.91
N ASP A 81 9.03 0.58 -6.35
CA ASP A 81 9.79 -0.60 -6.75
C ASP A 81 9.58 -0.93 -8.23
N LEU A 82 8.32 -0.91 -8.66
CA LEU A 82 8.00 -1.19 -10.06
C LEU A 82 8.60 -0.16 -11.00
N LEU A 83 8.59 1.11 -10.61
CA LEU A 83 9.13 2.18 -11.44
C LEU A 83 10.65 2.09 -11.57
N ARG A 84 11.34 1.64 -10.53
CA ARG A 84 12.78 1.47 -10.59
C ARG A 84 13.19 0.40 -11.60
N GLY A 85 12.32 -0.58 -11.86
CA GLY A 85 12.58 -1.64 -12.81
C GLY A 85 12.63 -1.18 -14.25
N ARG A 86 11.97 -0.05 -14.58
CA ARG A 86 11.94 0.57 -15.90
C ARG A 86 11.36 -0.28 -17.02
N ASP A 87 10.75 -1.41 -16.65
CA ASP A 87 10.16 -2.31 -17.63
C ASP A 87 8.70 -1.98 -17.91
N ARG A 88 8.12 -1.08 -17.14
CA ARG A 88 6.69 -0.84 -17.19
C ARG A 88 6.37 0.64 -17.37
N GLY A 89 5.34 0.90 -18.15
CA GLY A 89 4.82 2.25 -18.29
C GLY A 89 4.03 2.67 -17.06
N ILE A 90 3.77 3.98 -16.97
CA ILE A 90 3.07 4.56 -15.82
C ILE A 90 1.66 3.96 -15.69
N SER A 91 0.96 3.75 -16.82
CA SER A 91 -0.39 3.19 -16.80
C SER A 91 -0.41 1.78 -16.22
N GLU A 92 0.58 0.97 -16.56
CA GLU A 92 0.65 -0.39 -16.03
C GLU A 92 0.92 -0.38 -14.54
N VAL A 93 1.82 0.48 -14.09
CA VAL A 93 2.11 0.59 -12.66
C VAL A 93 0.86 1.05 -11.90
N ALA A 94 0.15 2.06 -12.45
CA ALA A 94 -1.08 2.55 -11.84
C ALA A 94 -2.07 1.41 -11.64
N GLU A 95 -2.28 0.61 -12.67
CA GLU A 95 -3.22 -0.50 -12.60
C GLU A 95 -2.80 -1.54 -11.57
N ARG A 96 -1.54 -1.87 -11.54
CA ARG A 96 -1.03 -2.89 -10.60
C ARG A 96 -1.18 -2.50 -9.15
N VAL A 97 -1.09 -1.21 -8.85
CA VAL A 97 -1.22 -0.75 -7.46
C VAL A 97 -2.62 -0.27 -7.11
N GLY A 98 -3.58 -0.44 -8.03
CA GLY A 98 -4.99 -0.26 -7.71
C GLY A 98 -5.60 1.07 -8.08
N TYR A 99 -5.01 1.79 -9.04
CA TYR A 99 -5.58 3.05 -9.53
C TYR A 99 -6.25 2.84 -10.87
N GLY A 100 -7.37 3.53 -11.07
CA GLY A 100 -8.16 3.38 -12.30
C GLY A 100 -7.57 4.09 -13.50
N SER A 101 -6.65 5.02 -13.29
CA SER A 101 -6.04 5.76 -14.40
C SER A 101 -4.64 6.21 -14.01
N ALA A 102 -3.82 6.45 -15.03
CA ALA A 102 -2.47 6.99 -14.82
C ALA A 102 -2.53 8.38 -14.19
N SER A 103 -3.54 9.16 -14.55
CA SER A 103 -3.70 10.51 -14.03
C SER A 103 -3.94 10.52 -12.51
N THR A 104 -4.89 9.70 -12.06
CA THR A 104 -5.20 9.60 -10.63
C THR A 104 -3.98 9.09 -9.86
N PHE A 105 -3.32 8.09 -10.42
CA PHE A 105 -2.11 7.54 -9.82
C PHE A 105 -1.02 8.60 -9.70
N SER A 106 -0.77 9.34 -10.78
CA SER A 106 0.29 10.34 -10.79
C SER A 106 0.06 11.42 -9.74
N THR A 107 -1.19 11.84 -9.56
CA THR A 107 -1.53 12.83 -8.55
C THR A 107 -1.22 12.30 -7.14
N ALA A 108 -1.64 11.07 -6.86
CA ALA A 108 -1.40 10.46 -5.56
C ALA A 108 0.09 10.23 -5.32
N PHE A 109 0.79 9.75 -6.34
CA PHE A 109 2.23 9.48 -6.23
C PHE A 109 3.01 10.76 -5.95
N ARG A 110 2.74 11.83 -6.70
CA ARG A 110 3.42 13.08 -6.49
C ARG A 110 3.17 13.64 -5.09
N LYS A 111 1.92 13.54 -4.63
CA LYS A 111 1.57 14.04 -3.31
C LYS A 111 2.29 13.26 -2.20
N HIS A 112 2.37 11.95 -2.36
CA HIS A 112 2.95 11.09 -1.31
C HIS A 112 4.47 11.03 -1.39
N VAL A 113 5.03 10.94 -2.60
CA VAL A 113 6.46 10.72 -2.81
C VAL A 113 7.22 12.02 -2.99
N GLY A 114 6.56 13.06 -3.52
CA GLY A 114 7.18 14.37 -3.69
C GLY A 114 7.59 14.71 -5.10
N GLU A 115 7.50 13.74 -6.04
CA GLU A 115 7.81 14.00 -7.44
C GLU A 115 6.95 13.11 -8.32
N PRO A 116 6.72 13.51 -9.59
CA PRO A 116 5.91 12.70 -10.49
C PRO A 116 6.53 11.33 -10.75
N PRO A 117 5.71 10.31 -11.05
CA PRO A 117 6.24 8.96 -11.27
C PRO A 117 7.20 8.87 -12.45
N GLY A 118 6.97 9.64 -13.51
CA GLY A 118 7.88 9.62 -14.65
C GLY A 118 9.26 10.13 -14.30
N ARG A 119 9.31 11.19 -13.52
CA ARG A 119 10.59 11.75 -13.06
C ARG A 119 11.28 10.78 -12.11
N TYR A 120 10.51 10.19 -11.19
CA TYR A 120 11.05 9.22 -10.27
C TYR A 120 11.69 8.05 -11.01
N ALA A 121 11.01 7.54 -12.04
CA ALA A 121 11.52 6.42 -12.82
C ALA A 121 12.84 6.75 -13.51
N ARG A 122 13.01 8.01 -13.96
CA ARG A 122 14.23 8.40 -14.66
C ARG A 122 15.42 8.59 -13.73
N THR A 123 15.17 8.95 -12.47
CA THR A 123 16.25 9.30 -11.54
C THR A 123 16.56 8.21 -10.53
N HIS A 124 15.77 7.18 -10.49
CA HIS A 124 15.97 6.06 -9.56
C HIS A 124 15.97 4.73 -10.32
#